data_8708f6d7ce905662227119334c3f9ebf
#
_entry.id   8708f6d7ce905662227119334c3f9ebf
#
_cell.length_a   1.000
_cell.length_b   1.000
_cell.length_c   1.000
_cell.angle_alpha   90.00
_cell.angle_beta   90.00
_cell.angle_gamma   90.00
#
_symmetry.space_group_name_H-M   'P 1'
#
loop_
_entity.id
_entity.type
_entity.pdbx_description
1 polymer ?
#
loop_
_entity_poly.entity_id
_entity_poly.type
_entity_poly.pdbx_seq_one_letter_code
_entity_poly.pdbx_strand_id
1 'polypeptide(L)'
;MRGRVRPIVFSVLLLGALSGCTFLDESDDEFDLNVEFDFSNNTIIETYSGGELESLSGVSVNFDFSNTATDLQLIGVNKNDGSAAVEISPDDDPILTVNFLSHGKYNLSIYAVSKEGVTEKLTTQFSVDLRILWFENSTSEPTPLDFNPIPDNAGEHPVMIEVESEVSNPSVFNDFSGGQSVQFSWTITDELGDTCQRNDGEVSDGDSEAWETIHFNTYLLHELGVTYNDGQDLIDIYHNVLITYQSE
;
A
#
# COMPACT_ATOMS: atom_id res chain seq x y z
N MET A 1 63.94 -60.94 35.44
CA MET A 1 64.47 -60.99 34.07
C MET A 1 63.80 -59.96 33.20
N ARG A 2 64.60 -59.01 32.72
CA ARG A 2 64.12 -57.84 31.99
C ARG A 2 64.03 -58.14 30.49
N GLY A 3 62.85 -58.07 29.85
CA GLY A 3 62.66 -58.15 28.41
C GLY A 3 62.37 -56.78 27.87
N ARG A 4 63.30 -56.20 27.11
CA ARG A 4 63.15 -54.94 26.38
C ARG A 4 62.46 -55.23 25.08
N VAL A 5 61.29 -54.56 24.86
CA VAL A 5 60.64 -54.50 23.56
C VAL A 5 61.01 -53.16 22.86
N ARG A 6 61.62 -53.30 21.68
CA ARG A 6 61.97 -52.16 20.82
C ARG A 6 60.74 -51.73 20.00
N PRO A 7 60.47 -50.44 19.89
CA PRO A 7 59.41 -49.97 18.98
C PRO A 7 59.98 -49.90 17.54
N ILE A 8 59.30 -50.56 16.65
CA ILE A 8 59.50 -50.42 15.20
C ILE A 8 58.81 -49.14 14.76
N VAL A 9 59.62 -48.19 14.26
CA VAL A 9 59.09 -46.93 13.63
C VAL A 9 58.74 -47.28 12.20
N PHE A 10 57.42 -47.21 11.88
CA PHE A 10 56.93 -47.30 10.52
C PHE A 10 56.88 -45.87 9.94
N SER A 11 57.86 -45.56 9.09
CA SER A 11 57.81 -44.35 8.26
C SER A 11 56.91 -44.60 7.10
N VAL A 12 55.71 -44.04 7.17
CA VAL A 12 54.78 -43.93 6.00
C VAL A 12 55.11 -42.66 5.24
N LEU A 13 55.71 -42.80 4.08
CA LEU A 13 55.92 -41.77 3.10
C LEU A 13 54.56 -41.52 2.45
N LEU A 14 53.83 -40.39 2.83
CA LEU A 14 52.71 -39.91 2.12
C LEU A 14 53.22 -39.13 0.89
N LEU A 15 53.14 -39.74 -0.26
CA LEU A 15 53.18 -39.03 -1.57
C LEU A 15 51.89 -38.28 -1.74
N GLY A 16 51.91 -36.99 -1.38
CA GLY A 16 50.85 -36.05 -1.69
C GLY A 16 50.84 -35.83 -3.19
N ALA A 17 49.85 -36.44 -3.87
CA ALA A 17 49.46 -36.00 -5.19
C ALA A 17 48.91 -34.57 -5.06
N LEU A 18 49.67 -33.60 -5.52
CA LEU A 18 49.16 -32.26 -5.81
C LEU A 18 48.22 -32.38 -7.02
N SER A 19 46.96 -32.77 -6.75
CA SER A 19 45.87 -32.43 -7.65
C SER A 19 45.70 -30.93 -7.57
N GLY A 20 46.29 -30.23 -8.54
CA GLY A 20 45.98 -28.84 -8.76
C GLY A 20 44.47 -28.72 -9.02
N CYS A 21 43.70 -28.33 -8.02
CA CYS A 21 42.46 -27.61 -8.25
C CYS A 21 42.90 -26.33 -8.92
N THR A 22 42.77 -26.28 -10.25
CA THR A 22 42.54 -25.01 -10.92
C THR A 22 41.24 -24.50 -10.32
N PHE A 23 41.36 -23.57 -9.39
CA PHE A 23 40.28 -22.62 -9.16
C PHE A 23 40.10 -21.99 -10.55
N LEU A 24 39.09 -22.45 -11.27
CA LEU A 24 38.40 -21.60 -12.21
C LEU A 24 37.90 -20.44 -11.35
N ASP A 25 38.54 -19.31 -11.44
CA ASP A 25 37.93 -18.03 -11.11
C ASP A 25 36.65 -18.03 -11.95
N GLU A 26 35.55 -18.48 -11.40
CA GLU A 26 34.26 -18.03 -11.86
C GLU A 26 34.32 -16.55 -11.60
N SER A 27 34.71 -15.80 -12.61
CA SER A 27 34.36 -14.42 -12.70
C SER A 27 32.82 -14.45 -12.66
N ASP A 28 32.25 -14.25 -11.47
CA ASP A 28 30.87 -13.78 -11.37
C ASP A 28 30.89 -12.48 -12.19
N ASP A 29 30.47 -12.58 -13.45
CA ASP A 29 30.31 -11.44 -14.34
C ASP A 29 29.08 -10.68 -13.84
N GLU A 30 29.19 -10.08 -12.63
CA GLU A 30 28.22 -9.15 -12.06
C GLU A 30 28.02 -8.04 -13.09
N PHE A 31 26.77 -7.70 -13.33
CA PHE A 31 26.42 -6.53 -14.13
C PHE A 31 25.77 -5.47 -13.23
N ASP A 32 25.93 -4.22 -13.59
CA ASP A 32 25.29 -3.12 -12.86
C ASP A 32 23.80 -3.03 -13.25
N LEU A 33 22.93 -3.45 -12.34
CA LEU A 33 21.47 -3.37 -12.51
C LEU A 33 21.02 -1.93 -12.27
N ASN A 34 20.70 -1.22 -13.35
CA ASN A 34 20.22 0.13 -13.33
C ASN A 34 18.74 0.17 -13.74
N VAL A 35 17.86 0.50 -12.80
CA VAL A 35 16.41 0.55 -13.01
C VAL A 35 15.86 1.89 -12.54
N GLU A 36 15.23 2.60 -13.46
CA GLU A 36 14.43 3.78 -13.13
C GLU A 36 12.97 3.35 -12.98
N PHE A 37 12.23 4.00 -12.08
CA PHE A 37 10.80 3.75 -11.95
C PHE A 37 10.01 5.06 -11.93
N ASP A 38 8.88 5.03 -12.63
CA ASP A 38 7.97 6.15 -12.81
C ASP A 38 6.54 5.75 -12.44
N PHE A 39 5.83 6.66 -11.78
CA PHE A 39 4.43 6.50 -11.39
C PHE A 39 3.73 7.87 -11.40
N SER A 40 2.47 7.88 -11.85
CA SER A 40 1.68 9.11 -11.93
C SER A 40 1.14 9.56 -10.57
N ASN A 41 0.88 8.60 -9.69
CA ASN A 41 0.45 8.80 -8.30
C ASN A 41 0.78 7.55 -7.48
N ASN A 42 0.77 7.67 -6.16
CA ASN A 42 0.96 6.57 -5.21
C ASN A 42 -0.29 6.30 -4.36
N THR A 43 -1.46 6.80 -4.77
CA THR A 43 -2.70 6.72 -4.01
C THR A 43 -3.74 5.91 -4.77
N ILE A 44 -4.22 4.84 -4.16
CA ILE A 44 -5.41 4.12 -4.59
C ILE A 44 -6.62 4.98 -4.24
N ILE A 45 -7.59 5.04 -5.15
CA ILE A 45 -8.83 5.78 -4.92
C ILE A 45 -10.01 4.81 -5.03
N GLU A 46 -10.76 4.69 -3.95
CA GLU A 46 -12.04 4.03 -3.89
C GLU A 46 -13.15 5.07 -3.87
N THR A 47 -14.17 4.90 -4.69
CA THR A 47 -15.33 5.79 -4.72
C THR A 47 -16.57 4.99 -4.43
N TYR A 48 -17.33 5.44 -3.42
CA TYR A 48 -18.58 4.82 -2.98
C TYR A 48 -19.74 5.80 -3.20
N SER A 49 -20.91 5.26 -3.53
CA SER A 49 -22.16 6.00 -3.61
C SER A 49 -23.29 5.20 -2.99
N GLY A 50 -23.99 5.78 -2.02
CA GLY A 50 -25.10 5.13 -1.32
C GLY A 50 -24.72 3.78 -0.69
N GLY A 51 -23.49 3.63 -0.21
CA GLY A 51 -22.98 2.41 0.43
C GLY A 51 -22.36 1.38 -0.51
N GLU A 52 -22.40 1.59 -1.83
CA GLU A 52 -21.85 0.66 -2.82
C GLU A 52 -20.57 1.18 -3.46
N LEU A 53 -19.56 0.32 -3.65
CA LEU A 53 -18.33 0.65 -4.36
C LEU A 53 -18.64 0.88 -5.84
N GLU A 54 -18.48 2.10 -6.34
CA GLU A 54 -18.68 2.45 -7.74
C GLU A 54 -17.41 2.29 -8.58
N SER A 55 -16.26 2.65 -8.01
CA SER A 55 -14.99 2.57 -8.73
C SER A 55 -13.79 2.35 -7.81
N LEU A 56 -12.79 1.64 -8.36
CA LEU A 56 -11.47 1.43 -7.76
C LEU A 56 -10.41 1.84 -8.80
N SER A 57 -9.59 2.83 -8.46
CA SER A 57 -8.43 3.23 -9.25
C SER A 57 -7.15 2.80 -8.53
N GLY A 58 -6.47 1.79 -9.06
CA GLY A 58 -5.19 1.30 -8.53
C GLY A 58 -4.01 2.19 -8.91
N VAL A 59 -2.85 1.85 -8.36
CA VAL A 59 -1.56 2.49 -8.67
C VAL A 59 -0.78 1.61 -9.64
N SER A 60 -0.26 2.21 -10.73
CA SER A 60 0.61 1.54 -11.70
C SER A 60 1.99 2.15 -11.67
N VAL A 61 3.02 1.32 -11.54
CA VAL A 61 4.43 1.73 -11.55
C VAL A 61 5.13 1.07 -12.72
N ASN A 62 5.83 1.87 -13.52
CA ASN A 62 6.66 1.40 -14.61
C ASN A 62 8.11 1.31 -14.14
N PHE A 63 8.72 0.15 -14.30
CA PHE A 63 10.13 -0.11 -14.03
C PHE A 63 10.86 -0.22 -15.35
N ASP A 64 11.75 0.73 -15.63
CA ASP A 64 12.53 0.83 -16.87
C ASP A 64 13.94 0.29 -16.65
N PHE A 65 14.26 -0.82 -17.34
CA PHE A 65 15.55 -1.51 -17.29
C PHE A 65 16.46 -1.14 -18.47
N SER A 66 16.08 -0.19 -19.33
CA SER A 66 16.81 0.17 -20.55
C SER A 66 18.23 0.69 -20.29
N ASN A 67 18.51 1.18 -19.10
CA ASN A 67 19.84 1.66 -18.69
C ASN A 67 20.75 0.56 -18.12
N THR A 68 20.27 -0.70 -18.05
CA THR A 68 21.10 -1.84 -17.63
C THR A 68 22.00 -2.28 -18.77
N ALA A 69 23.33 -2.22 -18.56
CA ALA A 69 24.33 -2.37 -19.61
C ALA A 69 24.66 -3.83 -19.95
N THR A 70 23.65 -4.72 -20.08
CA THR A 70 23.83 -6.12 -20.48
C THR A 70 22.63 -6.62 -21.26
N ASP A 71 22.82 -7.71 -22.01
CA ASP A 71 21.71 -8.40 -22.69
C ASP A 71 20.90 -9.19 -21.65
N LEU A 72 19.66 -8.75 -21.41
CA LEU A 72 18.77 -9.36 -20.45
C LEU A 72 17.95 -10.50 -21.07
N GLN A 73 17.74 -11.57 -20.31
CA GLN A 73 16.83 -12.68 -20.63
C GLN A 73 15.48 -12.52 -19.92
N LEU A 74 15.50 -12.00 -18.70
CA LEU A 74 14.32 -11.85 -17.84
C LEU A 74 14.46 -10.60 -16.99
N ILE A 75 13.38 -9.88 -16.80
CA ILE A 75 13.25 -8.81 -15.80
C ILE A 75 12.04 -9.10 -14.92
N GLY A 76 12.13 -8.74 -13.64
CA GLY A 76 11.08 -9.05 -12.67
C GLY A 76 11.00 -8.11 -11.50
N VAL A 77 9.79 -7.98 -10.95
CA VAL A 77 9.50 -7.27 -9.70
C VAL A 77 8.65 -8.15 -8.80
N ASN A 78 9.12 -8.39 -7.59
CA ASN A 78 8.38 -9.05 -6.53
C ASN A 78 7.97 -8.01 -5.49
N LYS A 79 6.67 -7.91 -5.21
CA LYS A 79 6.12 -7.01 -4.19
C LYS A 79 6.41 -7.47 -2.77
N ASN A 80 6.80 -8.74 -2.59
CA ASN A 80 7.02 -9.42 -1.31
C ASN A 80 5.78 -9.35 -0.37
N ASP A 81 4.60 -9.32 -0.95
CA ASP A 81 3.30 -9.33 -0.29
C ASP A 81 2.65 -10.74 -0.29
N GLY A 82 3.40 -11.76 -0.67
CA GLY A 82 2.92 -13.14 -0.84
C GLY A 82 2.35 -13.44 -2.24
N SER A 83 2.19 -12.44 -3.11
CA SER A 83 1.83 -12.65 -4.52
C SER A 83 3.03 -13.14 -5.33
N ALA A 84 2.76 -13.70 -6.51
CA ALA A 84 3.82 -14.05 -7.45
C ALA A 84 4.52 -12.79 -7.98
N ALA A 85 5.82 -12.92 -8.28
CA ALA A 85 6.53 -11.87 -8.98
C ALA A 85 5.91 -11.61 -10.37
N VAL A 86 5.96 -10.36 -10.80
CA VAL A 86 5.62 -9.98 -12.18
C VAL A 86 6.92 -10.06 -12.99
N GLU A 87 6.92 -10.85 -14.05
CA GLU A 87 8.10 -11.13 -14.87
C GLU A 87 7.79 -11.02 -16.35
N ILE A 88 8.72 -10.48 -17.13
CA ILE A 88 8.66 -10.47 -18.59
C ILE A 88 10.03 -10.76 -19.22
N SER A 89 10.04 -11.23 -20.48
CA SER A 89 11.23 -11.20 -21.32
C SER A 89 11.35 -9.81 -21.96
N PRO A 90 12.48 -9.11 -21.81
CA PRO A 90 12.64 -7.73 -22.28
C PRO A 90 13.03 -7.63 -23.78
N ASP A 91 12.83 -8.68 -24.58
CA ASP A 91 13.28 -8.73 -25.98
C ASP A 91 12.72 -7.58 -26.84
N ASP A 92 11.48 -7.12 -26.56
CA ASP A 92 10.81 -6.05 -27.31
C ASP A 92 10.64 -4.74 -26.51
N ASP A 93 10.54 -4.82 -25.18
CA ASP A 93 10.32 -3.67 -24.29
C ASP A 93 10.95 -3.92 -22.91
N PRO A 94 11.96 -3.13 -22.52
CA PRO A 94 12.59 -3.25 -21.21
C PRO A 94 11.78 -2.61 -20.07
N ILE A 95 10.52 -2.25 -20.29
CA ILE A 95 9.65 -1.62 -19.30
C ILE A 95 8.68 -2.66 -18.72
N LEU A 96 8.70 -2.83 -17.39
CA LEU A 96 7.80 -3.71 -16.66
C LEU A 96 6.81 -2.89 -15.86
N THR A 97 5.51 -3.03 -16.15
CA THR A 97 4.44 -2.37 -15.39
C THR A 97 3.93 -3.27 -14.26
N VAL A 98 3.92 -2.76 -13.03
CA VAL A 98 3.39 -3.44 -11.85
C VAL A 98 2.22 -2.66 -11.27
N ASN A 99 1.10 -3.36 -11.02
CA ASN A 99 -0.12 -2.77 -10.48
C ASN A 99 -0.25 -3.08 -8.99
N PHE A 100 -0.64 -2.07 -8.19
CA PHE A 100 -0.97 -2.16 -6.78
C PHE A 100 -2.46 -1.86 -6.61
N LEU A 101 -3.18 -2.79 -5.98
CA LEU A 101 -4.62 -2.69 -5.71
C LEU A 101 -4.93 -2.68 -4.21
N SER A 102 -3.92 -2.78 -3.36
CA SER A 102 -4.01 -2.66 -1.91
C SER A 102 -3.01 -1.64 -1.40
N HIS A 103 -3.42 -0.85 -0.43
CA HIS A 103 -2.54 0.13 0.20
C HIS A 103 -1.54 -0.55 1.14
N GLY A 104 -0.42 0.13 1.42
CA GLY A 104 0.62 -0.40 2.29
C GLY A 104 2.02 0.07 1.94
N LYS A 105 2.98 -0.27 2.80
CA LYS A 105 4.41 -0.18 2.49
C LYS A 105 4.90 -1.50 1.91
N TYR A 106 5.52 -1.43 0.75
CA TYR A 106 6.06 -2.57 0.03
C TYR A 106 7.58 -2.53 0.02
N ASN A 107 8.21 -3.66 0.34
CA ASN A 107 9.65 -3.86 0.16
C ASN A 107 9.87 -4.58 -1.16
N LEU A 108 9.97 -3.83 -2.25
CA LEU A 108 10.08 -4.39 -3.59
C LEU A 108 11.44 -5.05 -3.80
N SER A 109 11.42 -6.24 -4.42
CA SER A 109 12.62 -6.88 -4.97
C SER A 109 12.56 -6.76 -6.49
N ILE A 110 13.47 -5.96 -7.05
CA ILE A 110 13.60 -5.73 -8.49
C ILE A 110 14.82 -6.53 -8.94
N TYR A 111 14.70 -7.32 -10.00
CA TYR A 111 15.78 -8.18 -10.46
C TYR A 111 15.79 -8.33 -11.97
N ALA A 112 16.96 -8.67 -12.47
CA ALA A 112 17.15 -9.04 -13.85
C ALA A 112 18.06 -10.27 -13.98
N VAL A 113 17.86 -11.05 -15.01
CA VAL A 113 18.69 -12.20 -15.40
C VAL A 113 19.31 -11.92 -16.76
N SER A 114 20.64 -11.98 -16.84
CA SER A 114 21.33 -11.83 -18.13
C SER A 114 21.18 -13.07 -19.00
N LYS A 115 21.50 -12.97 -20.29
CA LYS A 115 21.52 -14.14 -21.22
C LYS A 115 22.56 -15.20 -20.83
N GLU A 116 23.58 -14.83 -20.05
CA GLU A 116 24.59 -15.72 -19.48
C GLU A 116 24.09 -16.44 -18.22
N GLY A 117 22.91 -16.06 -17.71
CA GLY A 117 22.28 -16.67 -16.54
C GLY A 117 22.69 -16.04 -15.20
N VAL A 118 23.37 -14.89 -15.22
CA VAL A 118 23.69 -14.12 -14.02
C VAL A 118 22.46 -13.36 -13.55
N THR A 119 22.19 -13.35 -12.26
CA THR A 119 21.04 -12.65 -11.66
C THR A 119 21.52 -11.54 -10.75
N GLU A 120 21.10 -10.32 -11.04
CA GLU A 120 21.28 -9.17 -10.16
C GLU A 120 19.96 -8.71 -9.56
N LYS A 121 20.01 -8.18 -8.35
CA LYS A 121 18.83 -7.79 -7.58
C LYS A 121 19.08 -6.53 -6.78
N LEU A 122 18.11 -5.63 -6.79
CA LEU A 122 18.03 -4.49 -5.88
C LEU A 122 16.74 -4.54 -5.04
N THR A 123 16.75 -3.85 -3.91
CA THR A 123 15.58 -3.72 -3.04
C THR A 123 15.28 -2.26 -2.80
N THR A 124 14.02 -1.88 -2.92
CA THR A 124 13.55 -0.51 -2.62
C THR A 124 12.24 -0.55 -1.87
N GLN A 125 11.93 0.54 -1.16
CA GLN A 125 10.63 0.71 -0.51
C GLN A 125 9.71 1.56 -1.38
N PHE A 126 8.44 1.19 -1.42
CA PHE A 126 7.39 1.92 -2.10
C PHE A 126 6.14 1.96 -1.22
N SER A 127 5.57 3.15 -1.02
CA SER A 127 4.37 3.34 -0.22
C SER A 127 3.18 3.64 -1.13
N VAL A 128 2.06 2.98 -0.85
CA VAL A 128 0.79 3.17 -1.53
C VAL A 128 -0.24 3.61 -0.50
N ASP A 129 -0.74 4.83 -0.64
CA ASP A 129 -1.79 5.39 0.20
C ASP A 129 -3.18 4.94 -0.30
N LEU A 130 -4.21 5.09 0.56
CA LEU A 130 -5.60 4.85 0.20
C LEU A 130 -6.43 6.09 0.44
N ARG A 131 -7.16 6.53 -0.58
CA ARG A 131 -8.19 7.57 -0.49
C ARG A 131 -9.56 6.95 -0.72
N ILE A 132 -10.47 7.19 0.20
CA ILE A 132 -11.87 6.77 0.10
C ILE A 132 -12.72 8.02 -0.07
N LEU A 133 -13.48 8.06 -1.15
CA LEU A 133 -14.47 9.08 -1.45
C LEU A 133 -15.86 8.47 -1.29
N TRP A 134 -16.67 9.06 -0.43
CA TRP A 134 -18.02 8.59 -0.14
C TRP A 134 -19.04 9.70 -0.44
N PHE A 135 -20.09 9.30 -1.12
CA PHE A 135 -21.19 10.20 -1.49
C PHE A 135 -22.52 9.57 -1.09
N GLU A 136 -23.35 10.29 -0.36
CA GLU A 136 -24.74 9.95 -0.08
C GLU A 136 -25.60 11.19 -0.26
N ASN A 137 -26.65 11.09 -1.06
CA ASN A 137 -27.48 12.22 -1.41
C ASN A 137 -28.91 12.03 -0.90
N SER A 138 -29.54 13.12 -0.46
CA SER A 138 -30.95 13.19 -0.09
C SER A 138 -31.34 12.17 0.98
N THR A 139 -30.58 12.08 2.06
CA THR A 139 -30.82 11.15 3.17
C THR A 139 -31.29 11.86 4.45
N SER A 140 -32.11 11.17 5.24
CA SER A 140 -32.40 11.49 6.65
C SER A 140 -31.92 10.35 7.58
N GLU A 141 -31.40 9.27 7.00
CA GLU A 141 -30.85 8.11 7.69
C GLU A 141 -29.47 7.80 7.11
N PRO A 142 -28.43 8.62 7.45
CA PRO A 142 -27.11 8.46 6.91
C PRO A 142 -26.51 7.07 7.15
N THR A 143 -25.91 6.51 6.09
CA THR A 143 -25.22 5.23 6.16
C THR A 143 -23.76 5.49 6.57
N PRO A 144 -23.25 4.82 7.61
CA PRO A 144 -21.86 5.02 8.02
C PRO A 144 -20.88 4.45 6.99
N LEU A 145 -19.71 5.06 6.89
CA LEU A 145 -18.57 4.58 6.12
C LEU A 145 -17.65 3.73 6.99
N ASP A 146 -17.62 2.43 6.72
CA ASP A 146 -16.60 1.54 7.29
C ASP A 146 -15.29 1.66 6.51
N PHE A 147 -14.15 1.80 7.21
CA PHE A 147 -12.84 1.82 6.58
C PHE A 147 -11.79 1.08 7.39
N ASN A 148 -10.88 0.41 6.66
CA ASN A 148 -9.83 -0.41 7.24
C ASN A 148 -8.45 0.19 6.95
N PRO A 149 -7.76 0.76 7.97
CA PRO A 149 -6.40 1.26 7.78
C PRO A 149 -5.32 0.17 7.85
N ILE A 150 -5.67 -1.07 8.21
CA ILE A 150 -4.70 -2.15 8.35
C ILE A 150 -4.28 -2.65 6.96
N PRO A 151 -2.98 -2.63 6.62
CA PRO A 151 -2.53 -3.03 5.29
C PRO A 151 -2.65 -4.54 5.08
N ASP A 152 -3.20 -4.96 3.94
CA ASP A 152 -3.38 -6.37 3.57
C ASP A 152 -2.06 -7.13 3.37
N ASN A 153 -0.97 -6.43 3.07
CA ASN A 153 0.35 -7.01 2.85
C ASN A 153 1.11 -7.34 4.14
N ALA A 154 0.47 -7.19 5.31
CA ALA A 154 1.06 -7.35 6.64
C ALA A 154 2.32 -6.46 6.86
N GLY A 155 2.42 -5.36 6.12
CA GLY A 155 3.48 -4.36 6.24
C GLY A 155 3.31 -3.45 7.46
N GLU A 156 4.07 -2.35 7.46
CA GLU A 156 3.97 -1.32 8.49
C GLU A 156 2.60 -0.62 8.41
N HIS A 157 2.04 -0.28 9.57
CA HIS A 157 0.80 0.48 9.66
C HIS A 157 0.97 1.90 9.13
N PRO A 158 -0.13 2.54 8.65
CA PRO A 158 -0.11 3.94 8.23
C PRO A 158 0.30 4.87 9.38
N VAL A 159 0.80 6.03 9.01
CA VAL A 159 1.21 7.07 9.98
C VAL A 159 -0.01 7.76 10.59
N MET A 160 -1.03 8.01 9.75
CA MET A 160 -2.25 8.71 10.17
C MET A 160 -3.38 8.48 9.16
N ILE A 161 -4.57 8.87 9.58
CA ILE A 161 -5.78 8.92 8.79
C ILE A 161 -6.26 10.37 8.80
N GLU A 162 -6.37 10.99 7.64
CA GLU A 162 -6.96 12.31 7.48
C GLU A 162 -8.42 12.13 7.08
N VAL A 163 -9.30 12.84 7.74
CA VAL A 163 -10.75 12.78 7.51
C VAL A 163 -11.25 14.18 7.24
N GLU A 164 -11.89 14.35 6.09
CA GLU A 164 -12.71 15.49 5.73
C GLU A 164 -14.14 14.98 5.52
N SER A 165 -15.11 15.58 6.18
CA SER A 165 -16.51 15.22 6.05
C SER A 165 -17.35 16.47 5.94
N GLU A 166 -18.15 16.55 4.90
CA GLU A 166 -19.07 17.66 4.64
C GLU A 166 -20.51 17.16 4.70
N VAL A 167 -21.37 17.93 5.37
CA VAL A 167 -22.83 17.77 5.34
C VAL A 167 -23.43 19.01 4.71
N SER A 168 -24.23 18.82 3.66
CA SER A 168 -24.94 19.89 2.98
C SER A 168 -26.44 19.74 3.16
N ASN A 169 -27.15 20.85 3.27
CA ASN A 169 -28.61 20.92 3.25
C ASN A 169 -29.05 21.65 1.97
N PRO A 170 -29.24 20.94 0.84
CA PRO A 170 -29.52 21.55 -0.43
C PRO A 170 -30.91 22.22 -0.42
N SER A 171 -30.99 23.50 -0.85
CA SER A 171 -32.23 24.23 -0.90
C SER A 171 -33.30 23.55 -1.74
N VAL A 172 -34.47 23.37 -1.19
CA VAL A 172 -35.64 22.86 -1.89
C VAL A 172 -36.39 24.04 -2.55
N PHE A 173 -36.13 24.29 -3.83
CA PHE A 173 -36.65 25.44 -4.60
C PHE A 173 -38.18 25.59 -4.65
N ASN A 174 -38.97 24.68 -4.10
CA ASN A 174 -40.40 24.63 -4.27
C ASN A 174 -41.26 24.86 -3.00
N ASP A 175 -40.67 25.04 -1.84
CA ASP A 175 -41.46 25.27 -0.63
C ASP A 175 -41.47 26.74 -0.22
N PHE A 176 -42.69 27.30 -0.22
CA PHE A 176 -42.99 28.64 0.29
C PHE A 176 -42.76 28.80 1.80
N SER A 177 -42.35 27.72 2.50
CA SER A 177 -42.11 27.70 3.94
C SER A 177 -40.68 28.05 4.35
N GLY A 178 -39.72 28.13 3.39
CA GLY A 178 -38.29 28.18 3.68
C GLY A 178 -37.81 26.85 4.26
N GLY A 179 -36.59 26.43 3.90
CA GLY A 179 -35.96 25.23 4.47
C GLY A 179 -35.70 25.38 5.97
N GLN A 180 -35.43 24.28 6.62
CA GLN A 180 -35.10 24.21 8.05
C GLN A 180 -33.64 23.87 8.26
N SER A 181 -33.11 24.32 9.39
CA SER A 181 -31.78 23.83 9.80
C SER A 181 -31.87 22.36 10.19
N VAL A 182 -30.79 21.62 9.91
CA VAL A 182 -30.59 20.24 10.32
C VAL A 182 -29.47 20.19 11.35
N GLN A 183 -29.71 19.53 12.48
CA GLN A 183 -28.71 19.27 13.50
C GLN A 183 -28.22 17.82 13.39
N PHE A 184 -26.92 17.64 13.44
CA PHE A 184 -26.30 16.33 13.30
C PHE A 184 -25.00 16.23 14.13
N SER A 185 -24.47 15.03 14.21
CA SER A 185 -23.18 14.76 14.85
C SER A 185 -22.33 13.86 13.97
N TRP A 186 -21.08 14.22 13.79
CA TRP A 186 -20.07 13.30 13.27
C TRP A 186 -19.48 12.44 14.39
N THR A 187 -19.19 11.19 14.09
CA THR A 187 -18.48 10.28 14.99
C THR A 187 -17.48 9.44 14.21
N ILE A 188 -16.30 9.22 14.82
CA ILE A 188 -15.39 8.15 14.43
C ILE A 188 -15.41 7.15 15.56
N THR A 189 -15.85 5.92 15.28
CA THR A 189 -15.87 4.80 16.24
C THR A 189 -14.95 3.69 15.75
N ASP A 190 -14.35 2.94 16.67
CA ASP A 190 -13.56 1.76 16.35
C ASP A 190 -14.40 0.47 16.42
N GLU A 191 -13.83 -0.65 15.98
CA GLU A 191 -14.47 -1.97 15.97
C GLU A 191 -14.83 -2.49 17.36
N LEU A 192 -14.33 -1.87 18.43
CA LEU A 192 -14.69 -2.19 19.83
C LEU A 192 -15.94 -1.41 20.28
N GLY A 193 -16.40 -0.46 19.45
CA GLY A 193 -17.55 0.40 19.72
C GLY A 193 -17.18 1.64 20.56
N ASP A 194 -15.88 1.93 20.72
CA ASP A 194 -15.43 3.12 21.41
C ASP A 194 -15.44 4.33 20.46
N THR A 195 -16.08 5.43 20.91
CA THR A 195 -16.06 6.69 20.15
C THR A 195 -14.69 7.36 20.31
N CYS A 196 -13.91 7.35 19.23
CA CYS A 196 -12.58 7.94 19.18
C CYS A 196 -12.63 9.46 19.04
N GLN A 197 -13.55 9.96 18.21
CA GLN A 197 -13.74 11.39 17.95
C GLN A 197 -15.21 11.69 17.70
N ARG A 198 -15.62 12.93 18.02
CA ARG A 198 -16.98 13.45 17.79
C ARG A 198 -16.92 14.94 17.55
N ASN A 199 -17.77 15.40 16.64
CA ASN A 199 -18.10 16.81 16.45
C ASN A 199 -19.60 16.96 16.22
N ASP A 200 -20.20 18.06 16.71
CA ASP A 200 -21.62 18.36 16.48
C ASP A 200 -21.73 19.50 15.48
N GLY A 201 -22.67 19.44 14.56
CA GLY A 201 -22.91 20.41 13.52
C GLY A 201 -24.37 20.82 13.36
N GLU A 202 -24.58 21.98 12.72
CA GLU A 202 -25.89 22.47 12.33
C GLU A 202 -25.75 23.14 10.97
N VAL A 203 -26.55 22.72 9.98
CA VAL A 203 -26.54 23.27 8.63
C VAL A 203 -27.87 23.88 8.28
N SER A 204 -27.88 25.15 7.84
CA SER A 204 -29.06 25.85 7.38
C SER A 204 -29.44 25.46 5.93
N ASP A 205 -30.69 25.76 5.54
CA ASP A 205 -31.15 25.56 4.15
C ASP A 205 -30.23 26.26 3.15
N GLY A 206 -29.72 25.52 2.20
CA GLY A 206 -28.79 25.96 1.14
C GLY A 206 -27.33 26.09 1.55
N ASP A 207 -26.96 25.74 2.78
CA ASP A 207 -25.58 25.81 3.30
C ASP A 207 -24.92 24.42 3.40
N SER A 208 -23.63 24.41 3.67
CA SER A 208 -22.87 23.21 4.05
C SER A 208 -21.99 23.48 5.26
N GLU A 209 -21.66 22.44 6.00
CA GLU A 209 -20.71 22.47 7.12
C GLU A 209 -19.72 21.31 6.98
N ALA A 210 -18.44 21.58 7.20
CA ALA A 210 -17.35 20.60 7.09
C ALA A 210 -16.64 20.38 8.42
N TRP A 211 -16.21 19.15 8.65
CA TRP A 211 -15.36 18.73 9.73
C TRP A 211 -14.10 18.10 9.19
N GLU A 212 -12.95 18.68 9.55
CA GLU A 212 -11.62 18.15 9.23
C GLU A 212 -10.93 17.67 10.50
N THR A 213 -10.35 16.48 10.46
CA THR A 213 -9.63 15.92 11.60
C THR A 213 -8.55 14.94 11.17
N ILE A 214 -7.59 14.67 12.08
CA ILE A 214 -6.56 13.66 11.93
C ILE A 214 -6.77 12.60 13.01
N HIS A 215 -6.72 11.32 12.62
CA HIS A 215 -6.86 10.19 13.49
C HIS A 215 -5.60 9.31 13.45
N PHE A 216 -5.05 8.98 14.62
CA PHE A 216 -3.77 8.26 14.72
C PHE A 216 -3.91 6.79 15.12
N ASN A 217 -5.12 6.31 15.45
CA ASN A 217 -5.34 4.88 15.66
C ASN A 217 -5.46 4.20 14.28
N THR A 218 -4.37 3.59 13.82
CA THR A 218 -4.28 2.94 12.51
C THR A 218 -4.24 1.41 12.62
N TYR A 219 -4.60 0.87 13.80
CA TYR A 219 -4.49 -0.55 14.14
C TYR A 219 -5.83 -1.26 14.23
N LEU A 220 -6.93 -0.53 14.15
CA LEU A 220 -8.30 -1.05 14.26
C LEU A 220 -9.11 -0.62 13.02
N LEU A 221 -10.19 -1.35 12.75
CA LEU A 221 -11.21 -0.89 11.79
C LEU A 221 -11.98 0.28 12.41
N HIS A 222 -12.42 1.19 11.57
CA HIS A 222 -13.17 2.38 11.98
C HIS A 222 -14.43 2.55 11.16
N GLU A 223 -15.39 3.25 11.77
CA GLU A 223 -16.62 3.71 11.16
C GLU A 223 -16.67 5.23 11.29
N LEU A 224 -16.86 5.93 10.17
CA LEU A 224 -17.18 7.36 10.13
C LEU A 224 -18.67 7.52 9.91
N GLY A 225 -19.38 7.99 10.92
CA GLY A 225 -20.83 8.16 10.89
C GLY A 225 -21.25 9.61 11.01
N VAL A 226 -22.39 9.91 10.38
CA VAL A 226 -23.18 11.13 10.61
C VAL A 226 -24.50 10.71 11.23
N THR A 227 -24.78 11.16 12.44
CA THR A 227 -26.06 10.94 13.11
C THR A 227 -26.94 12.15 12.91
N TYR A 228 -28.08 11.95 12.27
CA TYR A 228 -29.11 12.98 12.10
C TYR A 228 -29.88 13.17 13.43
N ASN A 229 -29.74 14.33 14.07
CA ASN A 229 -30.27 14.56 15.41
C ASN A 229 -31.66 15.23 15.39
N ASP A 230 -31.82 16.28 14.59
CA ASP A 230 -33.07 17.05 14.47
C ASP A 230 -33.13 17.79 13.14
N GLY A 231 -34.32 17.96 12.61
CA GLY A 231 -34.60 18.66 11.33
C GLY A 231 -35.73 17.98 10.57
N GLN A 232 -36.05 18.49 9.37
CA GLN A 232 -37.03 17.89 8.48
C GLN A 232 -36.52 17.79 7.04
N ASP A 233 -35.42 18.47 6.71
CA ASP A 233 -34.84 18.45 5.38
C ASP A 233 -33.95 17.23 5.18
N LEU A 234 -33.79 16.82 3.92
CA LEU A 234 -32.84 15.78 3.54
C LEU A 234 -31.46 16.43 3.38
N ILE A 235 -30.42 15.71 3.76
CA ILE A 235 -29.04 16.16 3.66
C ILE A 235 -28.26 15.36 2.62
N ASP A 236 -27.23 15.98 2.08
CA ASP A 236 -26.19 15.30 1.28
C ASP A 236 -24.92 15.17 2.12
N ILE A 237 -24.22 14.06 1.97
CA ILE A 237 -23.01 13.75 2.74
C ILE A 237 -21.88 13.44 1.75
N TYR A 238 -20.73 14.05 2.04
CA TYR A 238 -19.47 13.75 1.40
C TYR A 238 -18.41 13.42 2.45
N HIS A 239 -17.71 12.29 2.28
CA HIS A 239 -16.52 11.97 3.05
C HIS A 239 -15.32 11.79 2.12
N ASN A 240 -14.18 12.26 2.59
CA ASN A 240 -12.87 12.04 2.00
C ASN A 240 -11.94 11.56 3.13
N VAL A 241 -11.64 10.26 3.12
CA VAL A 241 -10.74 9.63 4.08
C VAL A 241 -9.44 9.29 3.37
N LEU A 242 -8.31 9.81 3.86
CA LEU A 242 -6.98 9.52 3.34
C LEU A 242 -6.16 8.76 4.39
N ILE A 243 -5.80 7.54 4.08
CA ILE A 243 -4.91 6.68 4.88
C ILE A 243 -3.51 6.81 4.29
N THR A 244 -2.56 7.40 5.04
CA THR A 244 -1.24 7.75 4.52
C THR A 244 -0.10 7.07 5.28
N TYR A 245 0.93 6.68 4.52
CA TYR A 245 2.16 6.04 4.99
C TYR A 245 3.36 6.98 5.07
N GLN A 246 3.22 8.21 4.60
CA GLN A 246 4.25 9.23 4.65
C GLN A 246 3.77 10.40 5.51
N SER A 247 4.65 10.90 6.40
CA SER A 247 4.44 12.21 7.03
C SER A 247 4.92 13.28 6.05
N GLU A 248 4.10 14.28 5.78
CA GLU A 248 4.54 15.48 5.06
C GLU A 248 5.71 16.19 5.76
#